data_a4c99907ef1437ded12e0cd476d1a589
#
_entry.id   a4c99907ef1437ded12e0cd476d1a589
#
_cell.length_a   1.000
_cell.length_b   1.000
_cell.length_c   1.000
_cell.angle_alpha   90.00
_cell.angle_beta   90.00
_cell.angle_gamma   90.00
#
_symmetry.space_group_name_H-M   'P 1'
#
loop_
_entity.id
_entity.type
_entity.pdbx_description
1 polymer ?
#
loop_
_entity_poly.entity_id
_entity_poly.type
_entity_poly.pdbx_seq_one_letter_code
_entity_poly.pdbx_strand_id
1 'polypeptide(L)'
;GVKLNDIAILVRKNKSIPRIADYFDKTLQYKIVSDEAFRLDASLAICMMIDALRYLSDPENRIARASLITNYQLQIKGYAGSLDNLLTAPAETLLPEAFIKKIGILRLMPLYELLEELFSLFEMNRISDQDAYLFAFFDAVTDYLQSNSSELDGFIRFWEETLCGKTIPSGEMEGIRIFSIHKSKGLEFHTVLLPFCDWKLENETNNQLVWCIPEEAPFNELDIVPVNYSAQMGASVYQKDYQQERLQLWVDNLNLLYVAFTRAGKNLIVWSRKGQKGTMSELLTAALPEVARKNGIDWNE
;
A
#
# COMPACT_ATOMS: atom_id res chain seq x y z
N GLY A 1 -5.20 16.93 -25.29
CA GLY A 1 -3.87 16.75 -24.68
C GLY A 1 -3.90 15.58 -23.71
N VAL A 2 -2.76 15.06 -23.32
CA VAL A 2 -2.64 13.99 -22.31
C VAL A 2 -2.88 14.60 -20.93
N LYS A 3 -3.78 14.02 -20.15
CA LYS A 3 -4.06 14.44 -18.77
C LYS A 3 -3.12 13.70 -17.81
N LEU A 4 -2.96 14.22 -16.60
CA LEU A 4 -2.14 13.56 -15.58
C LEU A 4 -2.65 12.15 -15.25
N ASN A 5 -3.96 11.95 -15.24
CA ASN A 5 -4.59 10.65 -15.02
C ASN A 5 -4.33 9.61 -16.13
N ASP A 6 -3.88 10.06 -17.31
CA ASP A 6 -3.53 9.19 -18.43
C ASP A 6 -2.08 8.65 -18.31
N ILE A 7 -1.35 9.08 -17.28
CA ILE A 7 0.04 8.69 -17.01
C ILE A 7 0.09 7.79 -15.79
N ALA A 8 0.77 6.65 -15.93
CA ALA A 8 0.98 5.73 -14.82
C ALA A 8 2.46 5.43 -14.58
N ILE A 9 2.83 5.34 -13.32
CA ILE A 9 4.13 4.84 -12.85
C ILE A 9 3.92 3.43 -12.32
N LEU A 10 4.59 2.45 -12.90
CA LEU A 10 4.50 1.07 -12.46
C LEU A 10 5.76 0.68 -11.67
N VAL A 11 5.57 0.10 -10.49
CA VAL A 11 6.68 -0.37 -9.64
C VAL A 11 6.56 -1.86 -9.33
N ARG A 12 7.69 -2.52 -9.13
CA ARG A 12 7.70 -3.94 -8.76
C ARG A 12 7.27 -4.16 -7.30
N LYS A 13 7.67 -3.24 -6.40
CA LYS A 13 7.42 -3.34 -4.95
C LYS A 13 6.81 -2.04 -4.43
N ASN A 14 5.76 -2.13 -3.64
CA ASN A 14 5.05 -0.99 -3.05
C ASN A 14 5.94 -0.10 -2.18
N LYS A 15 6.99 -0.67 -1.56
CA LYS A 15 7.95 0.09 -0.73
C LYS A 15 8.62 1.28 -1.43
N SER A 16 8.61 1.32 -2.76
CA SER A 16 9.15 2.43 -3.54
C SER A 16 8.17 3.58 -3.73
N ILE A 17 6.86 3.34 -3.53
CA ILE A 17 5.78 4.31 -3.79
C ILE A 17 5.95 5.58 -2.95
N PRO A 18 6.11 5.52 -1.62
CA PRO A 18 6.19 6.73 -0.80
C PRO A 18 7.34 7.65 -1.21
N ARG A 19 8.50 7.07 -1.54
CA ARG A 19 9.68 7.85 -1.96
C ARG A 19 9.48 8.54 -3.31
N ILE A 20 8.82 7.86 -4.25
CA ILE A 20 8.50 8.44 -5.56
C ILE A 20 7.48 9.56 -5.38
N ALA A 21 6.41 9.31 -4.62
CA ALA A 21 5.38 10.29 -4.36
C ALA A 21 5.93 11.55 -3.70
N ASP A 22 6.77 11.40 -2.67
CA ASP A 22 7.42 12.53 -1.98
C ASP A 22 8.32 13.35 -2.92
N TYR A 23 9.05 12.70 -3.81
CA TYR A 23 9.90 13.38 -4.79
C TYR A 23 9.06 14.17 -5.81
N PHE A 24 7.99 13.58 -6.34
CA PHE A 24 7.12 14.24 -7.30
C PHE A 24 6.39 15.44 -6.68
N ASP A 25 5.90 15.29 -5.45
CA ASP A 25 5.21 16.36 -4.72
C ASP A 25 6.16 17.52 -4.40
N LYS A 26 7.28 17.23 -3.72
CA LYS A 26 8.22 18.26 -3.24
C LYS A 26 9.08 18.91 -4.32
N THR A 27 9.50 18.14 -5.34
CA THR A 27 10.48 18.59 -6.32
C THR A 27 9.85 18.98 -7.65
N LEU A 28 8.91 18.18 -8.13
CA LEU A 28 8.30 18.37 -9.43
C LEU A 28 6.93 19.05 -9.36
N GLN A 29 6.35 19.16 -8.17
CA GLN A 29 5.03 19.75 -7.92
C GLN A 29 3.90 19.06 -8.73
N TYR A 30 4.03 17.76 -8.97
CA TYR A 30 3.00 16.92 -9.55
C TYR A 30 2.39 16.01 -8.50
N LYS A 31 1.06 16.01 -8.39
CA LYS A 31 0.33 15.12 -7.48
C LYS A 31 0.44 13.69 -7.97
N ILE A 32 0.91 12.81 -7.10
CA ILE A 32 0.91 11.36 -7.31
C ILE A 32 -0.32 10.77 -6.63
N VAL A 33 -0.99 9.90 -7.37
CA VAL A 33 -2.19 9.20 -6.94
C VAL A 33 -1.90 7.70 -6.87
N SER A 34 -1.92 7.16 -5.66
CA SER A 34 -1.67 5.72 -5.39
C SER A 34 -2.93 5.07 -4.83
N ASP A 35 -3.24 3.82 -5.23
CA ASP A 35 -4.34 3.07 -4.62
C ASP A 35 -4.21 2.92 -3.11
N GLU A 36 -2.98 2.90 -2.60
CA GLU A 36 -2.72 2.85 -1.14
C GLU A 36 -3.03 4.19 -0.47
N ALA A 37 -2.88 5.31 -1.20
CA ALA A 37 -3.29 6.62 -0.71
C ALA A 37 -4.82 6.77 -0.65
N PHE A 38 -5.59 5.87 -1.28
CA PHE A 38 -7.05 5.88 -1.25
C PHE A 38 -7.67 4.92 -0.24
N ARG A 39 -6.87 4.26 0.57
CA ARG A 39 -7.39 3.46 1.67
C ARG A 39 -8.00 4.37 2.72
N LEU A 40 -9.09 3.92 3.34
CA LEU A 40 -9.74 4.70 4.40
C LEU A 40 -8.79 4.99 5.57
N ASP A 41 -7.85 4.08 5.87
CA ASP A 41 -6.82 4.28 6.91
C ASP A 41 -5.69 5.26 6.52
N ALA A 42 -5.66 5.74 5.28
CA ALA A 42 -4.78 6.84 4.87
C ALA A 42 -5.33 8.22 5.25
N SER A 43 -6.63 8.31 5.57
CA SER A 43 -7.25 9.55 6.02
C SER A 43 -6.95 9.84 7.48
N LEU A 44 -6.34 10.98 7.72
CA LEU A 44 -6.04 11.43 9.07
C LEU A 44 -7.31 11.69 9.90
N ALA A 45 -8.33 12.28 9.30
CA ALA A 45 -9.61 12.53 9.97
C ALA A 45 -10.27 11.23 10.42
N ILE A 46 -10.28 10.22 9.55
CA ILE A 46 -10.84 8.89 9.88
C ILE A 46 -10.02 8.23 10.97
N CYS A 47 -8.69 8.22 10.86
CA CYS A 47 -7.82 7.65 11.89
C CYS A 47 -8.06 8.31 13.26
N MET A 48 -8.22 9.64 13.29
CA MET A 48 -8.55 10.36 14.53
C MET A 48 -9.92 9.97 15.09
N MET A 49 -10.94 9.78 14.24
CA MET A 49 -12.25 9.28 14.67
C MET A 49 -12.14 7.89 15.28
N ILE A 50 -11.45 6.98 14.61
CA ILE A 50 -11.25 5.60 15.09
C ILE A 50 -10.46 5.58 16.41
N ASP A 51 -9.42 6.40 16.55
CA ASP A 51 -8.65 6.49 17.80
C ASP A 51 -9.50 7.10 18.93
N ALA A 52 -10.39 8.05 18.61
CA ALA A 52 -11.35 8.55 19.59
C ALA A 52 -12.38 7.49 20.02
N LEU A 53 -12.87 6.65 19.07
CA LEU A 53 -13.73 5.50 19.40
C LEU A 53 -13.00 4.50 20.31
N ARG A 54 -11.75 4.16 19.99
CA ARG A 54 -10.92 3.27 20.81
C ARG A 54 -10.69 3.83 22.20
N TYR A 55 -10.44 5.13 22.31
CA TYR A 55 -10.29 5.82 23.60
C TYR A 55 -11.60 5.84 24.41
N LEU A 56 -12.73 6.00 23.75
CA LEU A 56 -14.05 5.92 24.40
C LEU A 56 -14.36 4.49 24.85
N SER A 57 -14.00 3.47 24.09
CA SER A 57 -14.18 2.07 24.46
C SER A 57 -13.25 1.67 25.61
N ASP A 58 -11.96 1.94 25.48
CA ASP A 58 -10.92 1.64 26.47
C ASP A 58 -10.02 2.85 26.72
N PRO A 59 -10.23 3.64 27.79
CA PRO A 59 -9.39 4.77 28.16
C PRO A 59 -7.94 4.41 28.53
N GLU A 60 -7.70 3.15 28.89
CA GLU A 60 -6.35 2.65 29.20
C GLU A 60 -5.55 2.28 27.94
N ASN A 61 -6.16 2.33 26.77
CA ASN A 61 -5.48 2.11 25.50
C ASN A 61 -4.50 3.27 25.22
N ARG A 62 -3.25 3.07 25.64
CA ARG A 62 -2.17 4.07 25.53
C ARG A 62 -1.85 4.43 24.09
N ILE A 63 -1.96 3.49 23.16
CA ILE A 63 -1.63 3.72 21.75
C ILE A 63 -2.69 4.62 21.11
N ALA A 64 -3.96 4.29 21.25
CA ALA A 64 -5.06 5.11 20.72
C ALA A 64 -5.04 6.52 21.31
N ARG A 65 -4.83 6.63 22.63
CA ARG A 65 -4.69 7.91 23.33
C ARG A 65 -3.53 8.74 22.80
N ALA A 66 -2.35 8.16 22.67
CA ALA A 66 -1.15 8.85 22.19
C ALA A 66 -1.32 9.31 20.72
N SER A 67 -1.87 8.46 19.86
CA SER A 67 -2.16 8.77 18.46
C SER A 67 -3.17 9.92 18.34
N LEU A 68 -4.29 9.85 19.06
CA LEU A 68 -5.32 10.89 19.07
C LEU A 68 -4.78 12.24 19.51
N ILE A 69 -4.05 12.28 20.65
CA ILE A 69 -3.44 13.50 21.19
C ILE A 69 -2.45 14.08 20.19
N THR A 70 -1.54 13.26 19.69
CA THR A 70 -0.49 13.71 18.77
C THR A 70 -1.09 14.31 17.51
N ASN A 71 -2.03 13.60 16.87
CA ASN A 71 -2.69 14.06 15.66
C ASN A 71 -3.48 15.35 15.90
N TYR A 72 -4.25 15.43 16.97
CA TYR A 72 -5.01 16.62 17.30
C TYR A 72 -4.10 17.83 17.56
N GLN A 73 -3.05 17.67 18.37
CA GLN A 73 -2.14 18.76 18.71
C GLN A 73 -1.31 19.24 17.51
N LEU A 74 -0.79 18.32 16.70
CA LEU A 74 0.06 18.68 15.55
C LEU A 74 -0.76 19.25 14.39
N GLN A 75 -1.88 18.62 14.04
CA GLN A 75 -2.60 18.93 12.81
C GLN A 75 -3.70 19.97 12.97
N ILE A 76 -4.31 20.04 14.17
CA ILE A 76 -5.42 20.98 14.44
C ILE A 76 -4.95 22.19 15.24
N LYS A 77 -4.15 21.97 16.29
CA LYS A 77 -3.68 23.06 17.17
C LYS A 77 -2.35 23.68 16.73
N GLY A 78 -1.65 23.08 15.78
CA GLY A 78 -0.36 23.61 15.27
C GLY A 78 0.75 23.58 16.32
N TYR A 79 0.75 22.56 17.21
CA TYR A 79 1.77 22.41 18.24
C TYR A 79 3.15 22.19 17.62
N ALA A 80 4.13 23.00 18.03
CA ALA A 80 5.51 22.97 17.52
C ALA A 80 6.54 22.52 18.59
N GLY A 81 6.10 21.99 19.74
CA GLY A 81 6.97 21.54 20.82
C GLY A 81 7.46 20.08 20.66
N SER A 82 8.12 19.57 21.73
CA SER A 82 8.58 18.18 21.76
C SER A 82 7.43 17.19 21.90
N LEU A 83 7.50 16.09 21.15
CA LEU A 83 6.52 14.99 21.24
C LEU A 83 6.50 14.34 22.63
N ASP A 84 7.63 14.28 23.33
CA ASP A 84 7.71 13.73 24.69
C ASP A 84 6.77 14.45 25.66
N ASN A 85 6.62 15.77 25.50
CA ASN A 85 5.71 16.56 26.31
C ASN A 85 4.24 16.20 26.05
N LEU A 86 3.88 15.84 24.83
CA LEU A 86 2.53 15.38 24.47
C LEU A 86 2.22 14.00 25.04
N LEU A 87 3.22 13.12 25.09
CA LEU A 87 3.05 11.75 25.57
C LEU A 87 3.01 11.64 27.09
N THR A 88 3.64 12.58 27.79
CA THR A 88 3.75 12.57 29.26
C THR A 88 2.67 13.40 29.95
N ALA A 89 2.07 14.36 29.27
CA ALA A 89 1.04 15.21 29.85
C ALA A 89 -0.32 14.49 30.00
N PRO A 90 -1.16 14.89 30.95
CA PRO A 90 -2.51 14.32 31.08
C PRO A 90 -3.37 14.59 29.86
N ALA A 91 -4.15 13.58 29.42
CA ALA A 91 -5.01 13.68 28.23
C ALA A 91 -6.05 14.81 28.35
N GLU A 92 -6.52 15.06 29.58
CA GLU A 92 -7.49 16.10 29.93
C GLU A 92 -7.02 17.51 29.55
N THR A 93 -5.71 17.72 29.48
CA THR A 93 -5.11 19.02 29.15
C THR A 93 -4.82 19.18 27.65
N LEU A 94 -4.77 18.08 26.93
CA LEU A 94 -4.34 18.02 25.52
C LEU A 94 -5.46 17.74 24.52
N LEU A 95 -6.58 17.15 24.97
CA LEU A 95 -7.76 16.90 24.17
C LEU A 95 -8.79 18.04 24.32
N PRO A 96 -9.76 18.17 23.40
CA PRO A 96 -10.80 19.17 23.52
C PRO A 96 -11.54 19.06 24.86
N GLU A 97 -11.68 20.17 25.61
CA GLU A 97 -12.37 20.19 26.88
C GLU A 97 -13.81 19.67 26.78
N ALA A 98 -14.49 20.01 25.66
CA ALA A 98 -15.84 19.54 25.37
C ALA A 98 -15.91 18.03 25.19
N PHE A 99 -14.89 17.40 24.59
CA PHE A 99 -14.78 15.96 24.46
C PHE A 99 -14.65 15.30 25.84
N ILE A 100 -13.72 15.78 26.67
CA ILE A 100 -13.48 15.24 28.00
C ILE A 100 -14.74 15.32 28.87
N LYS A 101 -15.44 16.46 28.84
CA LYS A 101 -16.68 16.65 29.63
C LYS A 101 -17.83 15.77 29.18
N LYS A 102 -17.86 15.40 27.87
CA LYS A 102 -18.96 14.64 27.27
C LYS A 102 -18.70 13.13 27.19
N ILE A 103 -17.56 12.58 27.63
CA ILE A 103 -17.21 11.16 27.49
C ILE A 103 -18.37 10.22 27.90
N GLY A 104 -19.02 10.48 29.03
CA GLY A 104 -20.14 9.65 29.51
C GLY A 104 -21.35 9.68 28.59
N ILE A 105 -21.63 10.80 27.93
CA ILE A 105 -22.73 10.94 26.96
C ILE A 105 -22.33 10.31 25.63
N LEU A 106 -21.12 10.59 25.14
CA LEU A 106 -20.61 10.08 23.87
C LEU A 106 -20.63 8.55 23.80
N ARG A 107 -20.32 7.88 24.91
CA ARG A 107 -20.39 6.40 25.00
C ARG A 107 -21.78 5.80 24.81
N LEU A 108 -22.81 6.58 25.01
CA LEU A 108 -24.22 6.15 24.90
C LEU A 108 -24.85 6.60 23.59
N MET A 109 -24.13 7.37 22.76
CA MET A 109 -24.65 7.85 21.48
C MET A 109 -24.68 6.72 20.43
N PRO A 110 -25.67 6.72 19.52
CA PRO A 110 -25.63 5.88 18.33
C PRO A 110 -24.36 6.16 17.52
N LEU A 111 -23.79 5.12 16.92
CA LEU A 111 -22.48 5.18 16.25
C LEU A 111 -22.38 6.32 15.22
N TYR A 112 -23.39 6.49 14.37
CA TYR A 112 -23.36 7.51 13.31
C TYR A 112 -23.30 8.92 13.90
N GLU A 113 -24.19 9.21 14.84
CA GLU A 113 -24.25 10.52 15.57
C GLU A 113 -22.97 10.77 16.35
N LEU A 114 -22.41 9.71 16.98
CA LEU A 114 -21.13 9.78 17.68
C LEU A 114 -20.00 10.21 16.75
N LEU A 115 -19.91 9.65 15.55
CA LEU A 115 -18.88 10.01 14.57
C LEU A 115 -19.02 11.45 14.09
N GLU A 116 -20.23 11.93 13.84
CA GLU A 116 -20.49 13.35 13.52
C GLU A 116 -20.10 14.28 14.66
N GLU A 117 -20.44 13.93 15.89
CA GLU A 117 -20.06 14.73 17.06
C GLU A 117 -18.56 14.74 17.27
N LEU A 118 -17.84 13.60 17.08
CA LEU A 118 -16.40 13.54 17.14
C LEU A 118 -15.75 14.40 16.05
N PHE A 119 -16.26 14.34 14.83
CA PHE A 119 -15.78 15.19 13.73
C PHE A 119 -15.86 16.68 14.10
N SER A 120 -16.95 17.09 14.71
CA SER A 120 -17.19 18.46 15.15
C SER A 120 -16.29 18.83 16.36
N LEU A 121 -16.24 18.01 17.41
CA LEU A 121 -15.49 18.27 18.63
C LEU A 121 -13.98 18.41 18.40
N PHE A 122 -13.44 17.62 17.45
CA PHE A 122 -12.02 17.67 17.09
C PHE A 122 -11.72 18.66 15.97
N GLU A 123 -12.68 19.46 15.52
CA GLU A 123 -12.52 20.47 14.44
C GLU A 123 -11.88 19.86 13.16
N MET A 124 -12.25 18.62 12.79
CA MET A 124 -11.59 17.86 11.70
C MET A 124 -11.80 18.47 10.32
N ASN A 125 -12.76 19.37 10.17
CA ASN A 125 -12.95 20.19 8.98
C ASN A 125 -11.76 21.12 8.66
N ARG A 126 -10.80 21.27 9.56
CA ARG A 126 -9.54 21.99 9.32
C ARG A 126 -8.50 21.17 8.56
N ILE A 127 -8.71 19.86 8.48
CA ILE A 127 -7.81 18.97 7.74
C ILE A 127 -8.21 19.00 6.27
N SER A 128 -7.32 19.48 5.39
CA SER A 128 -7.60 19.57 3.96
C SER A 128 -7.64 18.20 3.28
N ASP A 129 -8.29 18.13 2.13
CA ASP A 129 -8.32 16.95 1.23
C ASP A 129 -8.90 15.66 1.87
N GLN A 130 -9.85 15.80 2.82
CA GLN A 130 -10.45 14.64 3.50
C GLN A 130 -11.86 14.28 3.00
N ASP A 131 -12.51 15.14 2.24
CA ASP A 131 -13.94 15.01 1.90
C ASP A 131 -14.29 13.68 1.25
N ALA A 132 -13.52 13.25 0.24
CA ALA A 132 -13.78 11.98 -0.45
C ALA A 132 -13.66 10.76 0.48
N TYR A 133 -12.72 10.80 1.42
CA TYR A 133 -12.56 9.75 2.43
C TYR A 133 -13.71 9.74 3.42
N LEU A 134 -14.12 10.92 3.88
CA LEU A 134 -15.21 11.07 4.84
C LEU A 134 -16.54 10.58 4.24
N PHE A 135 -16.87 10.98 3.01
CA PHE A 135 -18.06 10.47 2.33
C PHE A 135 -18.06 8.94 2.24
N ALA A 136 -16.97 8.35 1.73
CA ALA A 136 -16.87 6.90 1.62
C ALA A 136 -16.87 6.18 2.97
N PHE A 137 -16.35 6.81 4.02
CA PHE A 137 -16.37 6.27 5.37
C PHE A 137 -17.80 6.29 5.96
N PHE A 138 -18.51 7.41 5.87
CA PHE A 138 -19.89 7.52 6.37
C PHE A 138 -20.87 6.63 5.60
N ASP A 139 -20.66 6.46 4.28
CA ASP A 139 -21.40 5.46 3.50
C ASP A 139 -21.15 4.05 4.04
N ALA A 140 -19.88 3.70 4.30
CA ALA A 140 -19.55 2.38 4.84
C ALA A 140 -20.07 2.16 6.27
N VAL A 141 -20.13 3.22 7.10
CA VAL A 141 -20.79 3.18 8.43
C VAL A 141 -22.28 2.94 8.28
N THR A 142 -22.93 3.61 7.33
CA THR A 142 -24.35 3.43 7.05
C THR A 142 -24.65 2.00 6.60
N ASP A 143 -23.85 1.44 5.69
CA ASP A 143 -23.95 0.05 5.25
C ASP A 143 -23.76 -0.93 6.42
N TYR A 144 -22.79 -0.69 7.29
CA TYR A 144 -22.56 -1.50 8.49
C TYR A 144 -23.79 -1.54 9.40
N LEU A 145 -24.41 -0.38 9.65
CA LEU A 145 -25.56 -0.24 10.55
C LEU A 145 -26.84 -0.87 10.01
N GLN A 146 -26.93 -1.16 8.69
CA GLN A 146 -28.06 -1.91 8.14
C GLN A 146 -28.13 -3.37 8.62
N SER A 147 -27.00 -3.96 8.98
CA SER A 147 -26.89 -5.38 9.30
C SER A 147 -26.28 -5.67 10.68
N ASN A 148 -25.80 -4.63 11.38
CA ASN A 148 -25.12 -4.76 12.66
C ASN A 148 -25.65 -3.77 13.69
N SER A 149 -25.39 -4.07 14.97
CA SER A 149 -25.70 -3.14 16.06
C SER A 149 -24.73 -1.94 16.05
N SER A 150 -25.16 -0.83 16.65
CA SER A 150 -24.34 0.36 16.84
C SER A 150 -23.33 0.24 18.01
N GLU A 151 -22.95 -0.99 18.37
CA GLU A 151 -21.99 -1.28 19.42
C GLU A 151 -20.58 -0.85 19.01
N LEU A 152 -19.91 -0.11 19.90
CA LEU A 152 -18.62 0.51 19.65
C LEU A 152 -17.54 -0.53 19.32
N ASP A 153 -17.41 -1.56 20.16
CA ASP A 153 -16.41 -2.61 20.02
C ASP A 153 -16.63 -3.47 18.78
N GLY A 154 -17.90 -3.67 18.42
CA GLY A 154 -18.28 -4.37 17.19
C GLY A 154 -17.81 -3.61 15.95
N PHE A 155 -18.00 -2.28 15.95
CA PHE A 155 -17.54 -1.45 14.82
C PHE A 155 -16.02 -1.31 14.76
N ILE A 156 -15.33 -1.16 15.89
CA ILE A 156 -13.85 -1.12 15.92
C ILE A 156 -13.26 -2.40 15.34
N ARG A 157 -13.81 -3.57 15.68
CA ARG A 157 -13.40 -4.86 15.09
C ARG A 157 -13.65 -4.90 13.59
N PHE A 158 -14.83 -4.48 13.14
CA PHE A 158 -15.17 -4.43 11.73
C PHE A 158 -14.26 -3.46 10.94
N TRP A 159 -13.88 -2.34 11.54
CA TRP A 159 -12.88 -1.45 10.98
C TRP A 159 -11.55 -2.17 10.78
N GLU A 160 -11.02 -2.84 11.79
CA GLU A 160 -9.71 -3.50 11.75
C GLU A 160 -9.67 -4.66 10.75
N GLU A 161 -10.73 -5.45 10.68
CA GLU A 161 -10.80 -6.64 9.83
C GLU A 161 -11.17 -6.34 8.38
N THR A 162 -11.96 -5.27 8.13
CA THR A 162 -12.60 -5.07 6.84
C THR A 162 -12.42 -3.67 6.26
N LEU A 163 -12.72 -2.62 7.02
CA LEU A 163 -12.81 -1.27 6.47
C LEU A 163 -11.47 -0.56 6.32
N CYS A 164 -10.51 -0.78 7.20
CA CYS A 164 -9.24 -0.05 7.20
C CYS A 164 -8.51 -0.14 5.84
N GLY A 165 -8.60 -1.30 5.18
CA GLY A 165 -8.02 -1.54 3.86
C GLY A 165 -8.92 -1.21 2.67
N LYS A 166 -10.18 -0.83 2.89
CA LYS A 166 -11.11 -0.50 1.80
C LYS A 166 -10.63 0.76 1.09
N THR A 167 -10.55 0.68 -0.25
CA THR A 167 -10.15 1.80 -1.08
C THR A 167 -11.37 2.57 -1.56
N ILE A 168 -11.28 3.91 -1.57
CA ILE A 168 -12.28 4.76 -2.20
C ILE A 168 -12.08 4.78 -3.72
N PRO A 169 -13.15 4.95 -4.53
CA PRO A 169 -13.03 5.05 -5.98
C PRO A 169 -12.15 6.24 -6.37
N SER A 170 -11.05 5.99 -7.07
CA SER A 170 -10.06 7.00 -7.48
C SER A 170 -10.52 7.90 -8.63
N GLY A 171 -11.77 7.84 -9.04
CA GLY A 171 -12.28 8.46 -10.27
C GLY A 171 -12.23 10.00 -10.32
N GLU A 172 -12.12 10.68 -9.20
CA GLU A 172 -12.26 12.13 -9.11
C GLU A 172 -10.98 12.92 -8.83
N MET A 173 -9.87 12.24 -8.49
CA MET A 173 -8.62 12.95 -8.18
C MET A 173 -7.70 13.03 -9.40
N GLU A 174 -7.36 14.25 -9.80
CA GLU A 174 -6.37 14.50 -10.85
C GLU A 174 -4.95 14.27 -10.32
N GLY A 175 -4.16 13.46 -11.04
CA GLY A 175 -2.77 13.20 -10.71
C GLY A 175 -2.17 12.03 -11.49
N ILE A 176 -0.84 11.93 -11.46
CA ILE A 176 -0.12 10.80 -12.06
C ILE A 176 -0.36 9.57 -11.18
N ARG A 177 -0.83 8.48 -11.79
CA ARG A 177 -1.16 7.27 -11.06
C ARG A 177 0.08 6.43 -10.79
N ILE A 178 0.17 5.82 -9.60
CA ILE A 178 1.25 4.90 -9.25
C ILE A 178 0.70 3.59 -8.71
N PHE A 179 1.18 2.46 -9.29
CA PHE A 179 0.71 1.11 -8.94
C PHE A 179 1.87 0.14 -8.84
N SER A 180 1.67 -0.95 -8.11
CA SER A 180 2.47 -2.15 -8.40
C SER A 180 2.03 -2.76 -9.72
N ILE A 181 2.96 -3.41 -10.43
CA ILE A 181 2.68 -4.07 -11.72
C ILE A 181 1.51 -5.05 -11.59
N HIS A 182 1.40 -5.79 -10.49
CA HIS A 182 0.29 -6.72 -10.26
C HIS A 182 -1.07 -6.02 -10.21
N LYS A 183 -1.16 -4.88 -9.53
CA LYS A 183 -2.41 -4.11 -9.42
C LYS A 183 -2.82 -3.44 -10.73
N SER A 184 -1.88 -3.22 -11.64
CA SER A 184 -2.18 -2.63 -12.96
C SER A 184 -2.80 -3.61 -13.96
N LYS A 185 -2.95 -4.89 -13.61
CA LYS A 185 -3.54 -5.90 -14.49
C LYS A 185 -4.98 -5.52 -14.86
N GLY A 186 -5.27 -5.46 -16.18
CA GLY A 186 -6.58 -5.07 -16.71
C GLY A 186 -6.76 -3.55 -16.93
N LEU A 187 -5.83 -2.71 -16.46
CA LEU A 187 -5.84 -1.27 -16.73
C LEU A 187 -5.05 -0.95 -17.99
N GLU A 188 -5.33 0.20 -18.61
CA GLU A 188 -4.58 0.77 -19.73
C GLU A 188 -4.35 2.25 -19.50
N PHE A 189 -3.16 2.74 -19.86
CA PHE A 189 -2.77 4.14 -19.72
C PHE A 189 -2.14 4.65 -21.01
N HIS A 190 -2.35 5.90 -21.34
CA HIS A 190 -1.72 6.51 -22.51
C HIS A 190 -0.20 6.42 -22.43
N THR A 191 0.37 6.72 -21.25
CA THR A 191 1.82 6.72 -21.01
C THR A 191 2.12 5.92 -19.74
N VAL A 192 3.04 4.97 -19.84
CA VAL A 192 3.54 4.19 -18.72
C VAL A 192 5.01 4.50 -18.48
N LEU A 193 5.33 4.82 -17.24
CA LEU A 193 6.69 4.97 -16.73
C LEU A 193 7.02 3.74 -15.88
N LEU A 194 8.06 3.00 -16.24
CA LEU A 194 8.53 1.83 -15.51
C LEU A 194 9.95 2.11 -14.96
N PRO A 195 10.08 2.81 -13.84
CA PRO A 195 11.35 2.98 -13.16
C PRO A 195 11.78 1.67 -12.51
N PHE A 196 13.08 1.46 -12.34
CA PHE A 196 13.64 0.29 -11.65
C PHE A 196 13.31 -1.05 -12.32
N CYS A 197 13.35 -1.13 -13.65
CA CYS A 197 13.19 -2.39 -14.40
C CYS A 197 14.46 -3.26 -14.32
N ASP A 198 14.99 -3.41 -13.09
CA ASP A 198 16.24 -4.09 -12.79
C ASP A 198 16.08 -5.17 -11.71
N TRP A 199 14.85 -5.65 -11.47
CA TRP A 199 14.62 -6.72 -10.51
C TRP A 199 15.21 -8.05 -10.98
N LYS A 200 15.54 -8.92 -10.03
CA LYS A 200 16.11 -10.24 -10.33
C LYS A 200 15.09 -11.16 -10.96
N LEU A 201 15.55 -12.02 -11.86
CA LEU A 201 14.76 -13.10 -12.45
C LEU A 201 14.46 -14.21 -11.44
N GLU A 202 15.31 -14.38 -10.44
CA GLU A 202 15.11 -15.27 -9.31
C GLU A 202 14.84 -14.46 -8.03
N ASN A 203 14.28 -15.09 -7.01
CA ASN A 203 13.91 -14.38 -5.78
C ASN A 203 15.12 -13.79 -5.05
N GLU A 204 14.93 -12.61 -4.49
CA GLU A 204 15.95 -11.90 -3.68
C GLU A 204 15.98 -12.35 -2.22
N THR A 205 15.03 -13.16 -1.77
CA THR A 205 14.89 -13.53 -0.35
C THR A 205 15.23 -14.99 -0.12
N ASN A 206 16.17 -15.24 0.80
CA ASN A 206 16.60 -16.58 1.22
C ASN A 206 15.54 -17.37 2.03
N ASN A 207 14.28 -16.93 2.05
CA ASN A 207 13.23 -17.53 2.89
C ASN A 207 12.09 -18.13 2.07
N GLN A 208 12.28 -18.39 0.78
CA GLN A 208 11.29 -19.11 0.00
C GLN A 208 11.43 -20.61 0.25
N LEU A 209 10.36 -21.23 0.71
CA LEU A 209 10.26 -22.68 0.86
C LEU A 209 9.71 -23.29 -0.43
N VAL A 210 10.38 -24.34 -0.89
CA VAL A 210 9.92 -25.22 -1.97
C VAL A 210 9.52 -26.54 -1.34
N TRP A 211 8.33 -27.03 -1.67
CA TRP A 211 7.85 -28.33 -1.24
C TRP A 211 8.37 -29.40 -2.21
N CYS A 212 9.29 -30.21 -1.72
CA CYS A 212 9.97 -31.22 -2.51
C CYS A 212 9.50 -32.63 -2.13
N ILE A 213 9.45 -33.52 -3.12
CA ILE A 213 9.20 -34.94 -2.93
C ILE A 213 10.51 -35.67 -3.23
N PRO A 214 11.25 -36.15 -2.20
CA PRO A 214 12.52 -36.83 -2.43
C PRO A 214 12.32 -38.18 -3.12
N GLU A 215 13.09 -38.44 -4.16
CA GLU A 215 13.04 -39.70 -4.90
C GLU A 215 14.16 -40.69 -4.46
N GLU A 216 15.18 -40.21 -3.73
CA GLU A 216 16.37 -40.99 -3.36
C GLU A 216 16.35 -41.46 -1.89
N ALA A 217 16.79 -42.67 -1.66
CA ALA A 217 16.95 -43.20 -0.31
C ALA A 217 18.11 -42.54 0.45
N PRO A 218 18.00 -42.32 1.74
CA PRO A 218 16.88 -42.64 2.62
C PRO A 218 15.75 -41.60 2.67
N PHE A 219 15.86 -40.49 1.93
CA PHE A 219 14.96 -39.34 2.01
C PHE A 219 13.57 -39.64 1.40
N ASN A 220 13.47 -40.62 0.51
CA ASN A 220 12.23 -41.09 -0.10
C ASN A 220 11.22 -41.73 0.87
N GLU A 221 11.61 -41.93 2.13
CA GLU A 221 10.69 -42.31 3.21
C GLU A 221 9.82 -41.11 3.70
N LEU A 222 10.16 -39.89 3.28
CA LEU A 222 9.44 -38.65 3.57
C LEU A 222 8.50 -38.31 2.40
N ASP A 223 7.23 -38.11 2.66
CA ASP A 223 6.23 -37.81 1.64
C ASP A 223 6.49 -36.43 0.99
N ILE A 224 6.62 -35.38 1.81
CA ILE A 224 6.87 -34.00 1.36
C ILE A 224 7.77 -33.30 2.36
N VAL A 225 8.79 -32.59 1.86
CA VAL A 225 9.77 -31.88 2.68
C VAL A 225 9.84 -30.40 2.27
N PRO A 226 9.71 -29.44 3.20
CA PRO A 226 9.95 -28.04 2.92
C PRO A 226 11.45 -27.75 2.89
N VAL A 227 11.97 -27.30 1.76
CA VAL A 227 13.39 -26.99 1.56
C VAL A 227 13.53 -25.51 1.23
N ASN A 228 14.50 -24.83 1.84
CA ASN A 228 14.79 -23.44 1.50
C ASN A 228 15.37 -23.35 0.08
N TYR A 229 14.74 -22.54 -0.77
CA TYR A 229 15.23 -22.25 -2.11
C TYR A 229 16.60 -21.56 -2.05
N SER A 230 17.61 -22.25 -2.55
CA SER A 230 18.98 -21.72 -2.61
C SER A 230 19.78 -22.40 -3.70
N ALA A 231 20.88 -21.79 -4.11
CA ALA A 231 21.80 -22.38 -5.12
C ALA A 231 22.34 -23.76 -4.69
N GLN A 232 22.39 -24.05 -3.38
CA GLN A 232 22.84 -25.33 -2.85
C GLN A 232 21.89 -26.50 -3.20
N MET A 233 20.58 -26.21 -3.38
CA MET A 233 19.63 -27.23 -3.84
C MET A 233 20.04 -27.82 -5.20
N GLY A 234 20.67 -27.01 -6.06
CA GLY A 234 21.13 -27.44 -7.38
C GLY A 234 22.24 -28.51 -7.36
N ALA A 235 22.89 -28.70 -6.21
CA ALA A 235 23.92 -29.73 -5.98
C ALA A 235 23.47 -30.80 -4.97
N SER A 236 22.19 -30.94 -4.71
CA SER A 236 21.60 -31.87 -3.76
C SER A 236 20.62 -32.83 -4.44
N VAL A 237 20.04 -33.76 -3.67
CA VAL A 237 18.97 -34.66 -4.10
C VAL A 237 17.71 -33.91 -4.61
N TYR A 238 17.58 -32.62 -4.34
CA TYR A 238 16.50 -31.73 -4.76
C TYR A 238 16.83 -30.93 -6.05
N GLN A 239 17.84 -31.35 -6.82
CA GLN A 239 18.26 -30.63 -8.04
C GLN A 239 17.12 -30.46 -9.03
N LYS A 240 16.28 -31.47 -9.19
CA LYS A 240 15.11 -31.46 -10.11
C LYS A 240 14.10 -30.38 -9.70
N ASP A 241 13.74 -30.35 -8.40
CA ASP A 241 12.83 -29.37 -7.83
C ASP A 241 13.40 -27.96 -7.96
N TYR A 242 14.71 -27.80 -7.69
CA TYR A 242 15.41 -26.52 -7.88
C TYR A 242 15.30 -25.98 -9.30
N GLN A 243 15.54 -26.86 -10.32
CA GLN A 243 15.48 -26.45 -11.72
C GLN A 243 14.03 -26.08 -12.13
N GLN A 244 13.06 -26.83 -11.67
CA GLN A 244 11.65 -26.58 -11.95
C GLN A 244 11.20 -25.25 -11.32
N GLU A 245 11.50 -25.02 -10.05
CA GLU A 245 11.17 -23.78 -9.35
C GLU A 245 11.87 -22.58 -10.01
N ARG A 246 13.14 -22.73 -10.36
CA ARG A 246 13.89 -21.69 -11.06
C ARG A 246 13.25 -21.30 -12.39
N LEU A 247 12.83 -22.27 -13.17
CA LEU A 247 12.14 -22.03 -14.45
C LEU A 247 10.82 -21.30 -14.20
N GLN A 248 10.06 -21.73 -13.21
CA GLN A 248 8.78 -21.09 -12.83
C GLN A 248 8.99 -19.62 -12.44
N LEU A 249 9.98 -19.33 -11.60
CA LEU A 249 10.34 -17.97 -11.20
C LEU A 249 10.68 -17.07 -12.40
N TRP A 250 11.41 -17.62 -13.38
CA TRP A 250 11.72 -16.88 -14.61
C TRP A 250 10.48 -16.59 -15.42
N VAL A 251 9.61 -17.59 -15.61
CA VAL A 251 8.34 -17.43 -16.34
C VAL A 251 7.45 -16.39 -15.64
N ASP A 252 7.35 -16.44 -14.33
CA ASP A 252 6.54 -15.49 -13.56
C ASP A 252 7.07 -14.05 -13.69
N ASN A 253 8.38 -13.85 -13.64
CA ASN A 253 8.98 -12.54 -13.84
C ASN A 253 8.84 -12.02 -15.28
N LEU A 254 8.91 -12.91 -16.28
CA LEU A 254 8.61 -12.55 -17.68
C LEU A 254 7.14 -12.19 -17.88
N ASN A 255 6.22 -12.93 -17.27
CA ASN A 255 4.79 -12.61 -17.29
C ASN A 255 4.53 -11.24 -16.63
N LEU A 256 5.25 -10.93 -15.55
CA LEU A 256 5.15 -9.64 -14.90
C LEU A 256 5.65 -8.49 -15.81
N LEU A 257 6.75 -8.71 -16.54
CA LEU A 257 7.24 -7.75 -17.52
C LEU A 257 6.21 -7.56 -18.66
N TYR A 258 5.66 -8.65 -19.15
CA TYR A 258 4.59 -8.62 -20.17
C TYR A 258 3.38 -7.79 -19.67
N VAL A 259 2.92 -8.03 -18.45
CA VAL A 259 1.86 -7.22 -17.85
C VAL A 259 2.24 -5.75 -17.83
N ALA A 260 3.44 -5.39 -17.37
CA ALA A 260 3.87 -4.00 -17.31
C ALA A 260 3.90 -3.32 -18.68
N PHE A 261 4.44 -4.00 -19.69
CA PHE A 261 4.60 -3.46 -21.03
C PHE A 261 3.27 -3.27 -21.76
N THR A 262 2.33 -4.19 -21.54
CA THR A 262 1.00 -4.15 -22.16
C THR A 262 0.04 -3.15 -21.51
N ARG A 263 0.47 -2.42 -20.47
CA ARG A 263 -0.35 -1.33 -19.87
C ARG A 263 -0.26 -0.04 -20.66
N ALA A 264 0.77 0.13 -21.51
CA ALA A 264 0.99 1.33 -22.28
C ALA A 264 0.20 1.31 -23.60
N GLY A 265 -0.73 2.23 -23.75
CA GLY A 265 -1.48 2.41 -24.98
C GLY A 265 -0.71 3.15 -26.07
N LYS A 266 0.16 4.10 -25.71
CA LYS A 266 0.94 4.93 -26.65
C LYS A 266 2.43 4.98 -26.33
N ASN A 267 2.79 5.32 -25.10
CA ASN A 267 4.19 5.53 -24.71
C ASN A 267 4.57 4.61 -23.55
N LEU A 268 5.68 3.92 -23.73
CA LEU A 268 6.31 3.13 -22.68
C LEU A 268 7.73 3.64 -22.47
N ILE A 269 8.02 4.11 -21.25
CA ILE A 269 9.33 4.63 -20.87
C ILE A 269 9.87 3.77 -19.75
N VAL A 270 11.01 3.11 -20.00
CA VAL A 270 11.60 2.14 -19.09
C VAL A 270 12.99 2.60 -18.65
N TRP A 271 13.24 2.59 -17.35
CA TRP A 271 14.57 2.81 -16.80
C TRP A 271 15.06 1.61 -16.01
N SER A 272 16.31 1.28 -16.23
CA SER A 272 16.99 0.21 -15.51
C SER A 272 18.48 0.51 -15.32
N ARG A 273 19.09 -0.09 -14.31
CA ARG A 273 20.54 -0.01 -14.11
C ARG A 273 21.24 -1.01 -15.00
N LYS A 274 22.26 -0.55 -15.75
CA LYS A 274 23.11 -1.45 -16.59
C LYS A 274 23.97 -2.37 -15.69
N GLY A 275 24.28 -3.59 -16.23
CA GLY A 275 25.38 -4.43 -15.75
C GLY A 275 25.09 -5.35 -14.56
N GLN A 276 23.84 -5.53 -14.17
CA GLN A 276 23.47 -6.48 -13.12
C GLN A 276 23.09 -7.83 -13.72
N LYS A 277 23.90 -8.87 -13.46
CA LYS A 277 23.64 -10.25 -13.92
C LYS A 277 22.39 -10.86 -13.26
N GLY A 278 21.64 -11.68 -14.01
CA GLY A 278 20.43 -12.36 -13.53
C GLY A 278 19.27 -11.42 -13.27
N THR A 279 19.25 -10.24 -13.92
CA THR A 279 18.19 -9.26 -13.77
C THR A 279 17.39 -9.05 -15.06
N MET A 280 16.21 -8.46 -14.92
CA MET A 280 15.40 -8.05 -16.07
C MET A 280 16.12 -7.05 -16.97
N SER A 281 16.96 -6.20 -16.41
CA SER A 281 17.80 -5.26 -17.16
C SER A 281 18.77 -5.96 -18.12
N GLU A 282 19.44 -7.03 -17.67
CA GLU A 282 20.33 -7.82 -18.52
C GLU A 282 19.56 -8.45 -19.69
N LEU A 283 18.40 -9.04 -19.38
CA LEU A 283 17.55 -9.64 -20.41
C LEU A 283 17.10 -8.62 -21.47
N LEU A 284 16.63 -7.44 -21.05
CA LEU A 284 16.20 -6.38 -21.96
C LEU A 284 17.37 -5.85 -22.80
N THR A 285 18.55 -5.64 -22.20
CA THR A 285 19.74 -5.20 -22.92
C THR A 285 20.17 -6.20 -23.98
N ALA A 286 20.02 -7.49 -23.73
CA ALA A 286 20.34 -8.53 -24.70
C ALA A 286 19.28 -8.66 -25.83
N ALA A 287 17.99 -8.53 -25.48
CA ALA A 287 16.90 -8.82 -26.41
C ALA A 287 16.50 -7.62 -27.29
N LEU A 288 16.49 -6.39 -26.75
CA LEU A 288 15.93 -5.23 -27.44
C LEU A 288 16.68 -4.86 -28.73
N PRO A 289 18.03 -4.88 -28.81
CA PRO A 289 18.74 -4.59 -30.06
C PRO A 289 18.36 -5.55 -31.18
N GLU A 290 18.19 -6.83 -30.88
CA GLU A 290 17.80 -7.84 -31.87
C GLU A 290 16.35 -7.64 -32.34
N VAL A 291 15.45 -7.34 -31.43
CA VAL A 291 14.03 -7.05 -31.75
C VAL A 291 13.94 -5.77 -32.59
N ALA A 292 14.66 -4.73 -32.25
CA ALA A 292 14.70 -3.47 -33.02
C ALA A 292 15.19 -3.73 -34.45
N ARG A 293 16.29 -4.47 -34.60
CA ARG A 293 16.83 -4.84 -35.92
C ARG A 293 15.83 -5.63 -36.77
N LYS A 294 15.13 -6.61 -36.17
CA LYS A 294 14.11 -7.41 -36.87
C LYS A 294 12.91 -6.58 -37.35
N ASN A 295 12.61 -5.48 -36.65
CA ASN A 295 11.48 -4.60 -36.96
C ASN A 295 11.88 -3.31 -37.68
N GLY A 296 13.13 -3.16 -38.12
CA GLY A 296 13.60 -1.98 -38.84
C GLY A 296 13.57 -0.67 -37.97
N ILE A 297 13.71 -0.81 -36.66
CA ILE A 297 13.73 0.31 -35.71
C ILE A 297 15.19 0.67 -35.44
N ASP A 298 15.53 1.97 -35.53
CA ASP A 298 16.83 2.46 -35.14
C ASP A 298 17.01 2.29 -33.63
N TRP A 299 18.03 1.54 -33.27
CA TRP A 299 18.43 1.34 -31.87
C TRP A 299 19.67 2.20 -31.56
N ASN A 300 19.49 3.18 -30.67
CA ASN A 300 20.60 3.98 -30.15
C ASN A 300 20.92 3.48 -28.73
N GLU A 301 22.21 3.15 -28.49
CA GLU A 301 22.69 2.74 -27.16
C GLU A 301 22.86 3.92 -26.19
#